data_7e299d825a8763f5733482b177d67d09
#
_entry.id   7e299d825a8763f5733482b177d67d09
#
_cell.length_a   1.000
_cell.length_b   1.000
_cell.length_c   1.000
_cell.angle_alpha   90.00
_cell.angle_beta   90.00
_cell.angle_gamma   90.00
#
_symmetry.space_group_name_H-M   'P 1'
#
loop_
_entity.id
_entity.type
_entity.pdbx_description
1 polymer ?
#
loop_
_entity_poly.entity_id
_entity_poly.type
_entity_poly.pdbx_seq_one_letter_code
_entity_poly.pdbx_strand_id
1 'polypeptide(L)'
;MDKVYRRTQIVDLLRGDAEVETQDDLRRKLARRGIHVTQATVSRDIEDLGLVKTRTGYRLPEAGAEPLSPPQPTLAVVLKEFLTDALQAANLVVVKTRPGNAHSVAAALDADPWEEIVGTVAGDDTIFIATPSSRQAELIRKKILALVAT
;
A
#
# COMPACT_ATOMS: atom_id res chain seq x y z
N MET A 1 3.29 -27.00 -11.10
CA MET A 1 1.92 -26.55 -11.38
C MET A 1 1.93 -25.09 -11.75
N ASP A 2 1.16 -24.75 -12.76
CA ASP A 2 1.15 -23.38 -13.28
C ASP A 2 0.58 -22.38 -12.26
N LYS A 3 1.26 -21.25 -12.11
CA LYS A 3 0.88 -20.14 -11.24
C LYS A 3 -0.52 -19.59 -11.58
N VAL A 4 -0.83 -19.50 -12.87
CA VAL A 4 -2.13 -19.00 -13.35
C VAL A 4 -3.26 -19.95 -12.93
N TYR A 5 -3.06 -21.24 -13.14
CA TYR A 5 -4.04 -22.26 -12.74
C TYR A 5 -4.29 -22.21 -11.21
N ARG A 6 -3.23 -22.17 -10.43
CA ARG A 6 -3.34 -22.11 -8.97
C ARG A 6 -4.12 -20.88 -8.50
N ARG A 7 -3.81 -19.73 -9.04
CA ARG A 7 -4.50 -18.47 -8.68
C ARG A 7 -5.97 -18.48 -9.10
N THR A 8 -6.27 -19.06 -10.25
CA THR A 8 -7.66 -19.27 -10.69
C THR A 8 -8.42 -20.13 -9.68
N GLN A 9 -7.80 -21.18 -9.16
CA GLN A 9 -8.42 -22.03 -8.14
C GLN A 9 -8.64 -21.29 -6.82
N ILE A 10 -7.73 -20.42 -6.41
CA ILE A 10 -7.90 -19.58 -5.22
C ILE A 10 -9.10 -18.64 -5.39
N VAL A 11 -9.20 -17.95 -6.51
CA VAL A 11 -10.32 -17.07 -6.82
C VAL A 11 -11.65 -17.83 -6.81
N ASP A 12 -11.66 -19.02 -7.41
CA ASP A 12 -12.83 -19.87 -7.48
C ASP A 12 -13.30 -20.33 -6.09
N LEU A 13 -12.38 -20.70 -5.21
CA LEU A 13 -12.68 -21.02 -3.81
C LEU A 13 -13.31 -19.84 -3.07
N LEU A 14 -12.81 -18.64 -3.28
CA LEU A 14 -13.29 -17.44 -2.60
C LEU A 14 -14.62 -16.92 -3.14
N ARG A 15 -14.94 -17.20 -4.40
CA ARG A 15 -16.25 -16.88 -5.01
C ARG A 15 -17.33 -17.87 -4.59
N GLY A 16 -16.92 -19.08 -4.20
CA GLY A 16 -17.85 -20.06 -3.66
C GLY A 16 -18.20 -19.79 -2.18
N ASP A 17 -18.99 -20.67 -1.59
CA ASP A 17 -19.38 -20.57 -0.17
C ASP A 17 -18.29 -21.03 0.80
N ALA A 18 -17.07 -21.26 0.31
CA ALA A 18 -15.97 -21.72 1.13
C ALA A 18 -15.44 -20.58 2.00
N GLU A 19 -15.50 -20.74 3.30
CA GLU A 19 -14.89 -19.84 4.26
C GLU A 19 -13.42 -20.15 4.38
N VAL A 20 -12.57 -19.15 4.12
CA VAL A 20 -11.13 -19.23 4.24
C VAL A 20 -10.70 -18.25 5.33
N GLU A 21 -10.54 -18.76 6.55
CA GLU A 21 -10.21 -17.91 7.70
C GLU A 21 -8.71 -17.61 7.80
N THR A 22 -7.87 -18.57 7.46
CA THR A 22 -6.41 -18.46 7.59
C THR A 22 -5.71 -18.88 6.30
N GLN A 23 -4.41 -18.55 6.21
CA GLN A 23 -3.56 -19.02 5.10
C GLN A 23 -3.47 -20.54 5.08
N ASP A 24 -3.44 -21.16 6.26
CA ASP A 24 -3.40 -22.63 6.37
C ASP A 24 -4.70 -23.27 5.87
N ASP A 25 -5.84 -22.67 6.15
CA ASP A 25 -7.13 -23.10 5.59
C ASP A 25 -7.12 -23.06 4.07
N LEU A 26 -6.60 -22.00 3.48
CA LEU A 26 -6.47 -21.89 2.03
C LEU A 26 -5.57 -22.99 1.48
N ARG A 27 -4.43 -23.23 2.12
CA ARG A 27 -3.49 -24.31 1.74
C ARG A 27 -4.17 -25.68 1.79
N ARG A 28 -4.92 -25.97 2.84
CA ARG A 28 -5.66 -27.24 2.98
C ARG A 28 -6.72 -27.42 1.91
N LYS A 29 -7.47 -26.38 1.60
CA LYS A 29 -8.51 -26.41 0.56
C LYS A 29 -7.92 -26.60 -0.82
N LEU A 30 -6.77 -26.00 -1.10
CA LEU A 30 -6.01 -26.26 -2.32
C LEU A 30 -5.52 -27.69 -2.38
N ALA A 31 -5.02 -28.24 -1.28
CA ALA A 31 -4.55 -29.62 -1.20
C ALA A 31 -5.69 -30.62 -1.52
N ARG A 32 -6.91 -30.34 -1.08
CA ARG A 32 -8.09 -31.15 -1.43
C ARG A 32 -8.41 -31.14 -2.92
N ARG A 33 -8.00 -30.11 -3.64
CA ARG A 33 -8.11 -30.02 -5.11
C ARG A 33 -6.88 -30.56 -5.84
N GLY A 34 -5.97 -31.21 -5.11
CA GLY A 34 -4.75 -31.79 -5.68
C GLY A 34 -3.63 -30.76 -5.86
N ILE A 35 -3.75 -29.57 -5.26
CA ILE A 35 -2.74 -28.53 -5.36
C ILE A 35 -1.96 -28.44 -4.06
N HIS A 36 -0.74 -28.99 -4.07
CA HIS A 36 0.14 -29.02 -2.91
C HIS A 36 1.18 -27.90 -3.02
N VAL A 37 1.08 -26.92 -2.13
CA VAL A 37 1.94 -25.73 -2.11
C VAL A 37 2.43 -25.44 -0.70
N THR A 38 3.53 -24.70 -0.61
CA THR A 38 4.08 -24.24 0.67
C THR A 38 3.30 -23.02 1.18
N GLN A 39 3.40 -22.75 2.48
CA GLN A 39 2.81 -21.55 3.07
C GLN A 39 3.40 -20.27 2.46
N ALA A 40 4.70 -20.26 2.15
CA ALA A 40 5.33 -19.11 1.49
C ALA A 40 4.70 -18.80 0.13
N THR A 41 4.36 -19.84 -0.65
CA THR A 41 3.69 -19.68 -1.94
C THR A 41 2.27 -19.14 -1.77
N VAL A 42 1.51 -19.64 -0.79
CA VAL A 42 0.17 -19.17 -0.49
C VAL A 42 0.19 -17.72 -0.04
N SER A 43 1.11 -17.34 0.84
CA SER A 43 1.29 -15.98 1.31
C SER A 43 1.56 -15.02 0.15
N ARG A 44 2.42 -15.40 -0.77
CA ARG A 44 2.73 -14.61 -1.96
C ARG A 44 1.53 -14.48 -2.90
N ASP A 45 0.77 -15.54 -3.09
CA ASP A 45 -0.44 -15.51 -3.91
C ASP A 45 -1.51 -14.59 -3.30
N ILE A 46 -1.64 -14.58 -1.99
CA ILE A 46 -2.55 -13.67 -1.28
C ILE A 46 -2.18 -12.22 -1.54
N GLU A 47 -0.91 -11.87 -1.44
CA GLU A 47 -0.42 -10.53 -1.73
C GLU A 47 -0.63 -10.14 -3.19
N ASP A 48 -0.24 -11.01 -4.12
CA ASP A 48 -0.32 -10.76 -5.56
C ASP A 48 -1.77 -10.63 -6.06
N LEU A 49 -2.71 -11.36 -5.46
CA LEU A 49 -4.13 -11.27 -5.78
C LEU A 49 -4.84 -10.12 -5.04
N GLY A 50 -4.16 -9.47 -4.11
CA GLY A 50 -4.73 -8.40 -3.32
C GLY A 50 -5.85 -8.84 -2.39
N LEU A 51 -5.80 -10.08 -1.88
CA LEU A 51 -6.82 -10.60 -0.98
C LEU A 51 -6.84 -9.82 0.33
N VAL A 52 -8.03 -9.53 0.82
CA VAL A 52 -8.24 -8.75 2.04
C VAL A 52 -8.67 -9.69 3.16
N LYS A 53 -7.99 -9.60 4.30
CA LYS A 53 -8.40 -10.32 5.50
C LYS A 53 -9.48 -9.54 6.25
N THR A 54 -10.64 -10.16 6.44
CA THR A 54 -11.77 -9.57 7.13
C THR A 54 -12.11 -10.38 8.38
N ARG A 55 -13.11 -9.94 9.13
CA ARG A 55 -13.59 -10.66 10.31
C ARG A 55 -14.12 -12.07 10.00
N THR A 56 -14.58 -12.29 8.77
CA THR A 56 -15.10 -13.58 8.29
C THR A 56 -14.10 -14.38 7.48
N GLY A 57 -12.85 -13.92 7.38
CA GLY A 57 -11.77 -14.58 6.63
C GLY A 57 -11.29 -13.79 5.43
N TYR A 58 -10.57 -14.44 4.52
CA TYR A 58 -10.07 -13.81 3.31
C TYR A 58 -11.16 -13.59 2.28
N ARG A 59 -11.15 -12.42 1.65
CA ARG A 59 -12.10 -12.03 0.61
C ARG A 59 -11.40 -11.42 -0.58
N LEU A 60 -12.06 -11.50 -1.75
CA LEU A 60 -11.62 -10.78 -2.94
C LEU A 60 -11.77 -9.27 -2.74
N PRO A 61 -10.89 -8.45 -3.34
CA PRO A 61 -10.91 -6.99 -3.10
C PRO A 61 -12.22 -6.29 -3.46
N GLU A 62 -13.03 -6.90 -4.30
CA GLU A 62 -14.29 -6.33 -4.81
C GLU A 62 -15.50 -6.52 -3.90
N ALA A 63 -15.35 -7.28 -2.84
CA ALA A 63 -16.50 -7.73 -2.04
C ALA A 63 -16.99 -6.74 -0.97
N GLY A 64 -16.49 -5.52 -0.94
CA GLY A 64 -16.88 -4.52 0.05
C GLY A 64 -16.56 -4.89 1.48
N ALA A 65 -15.65 -5.82 1.68
CA ALA A 65 -15.23 -6.28 3.00
C ALA A 65 -14.33 -5.25 3.66
N GLU A 66 -14.65 -4.87 4.89
CA GLU A 66 -13.78 -3.98 5.67
C GLU A 66 -12.50 -4.71 6.08
N PRO A 67 -11.32 -4.19 5.77
CA PRO A 67 -10.08 -4.77 6.23
C PRO A 67 -9.98 -4.71 7.76
N LEU A 68 -9.44 -5.75 8.37
CA LEU A 68 -9.17 -5.78 9.81
C LEU A 68 -8.01 -4.88 10.24
N SER A 69 -7.26 -4.36 9.28
CA SER A 69 -6.19 -3.43 9.57
C SER A 69 -6.78 -2.09 10.02
N PRO A 70 -6.24 -1.47 11.06
CA PRO A 70 -6.65 -0.13 11.42
C PRO A 70 -6.47 0.80 10.22
N PRO A 71 -7.34 1.80 10.06
CA PRO A 71 -7.18 2.74 8.96
C PRO A 71 -5.78 3.37 9.01
N GLN A 72 -5.12 3.39 7.85
CA GLN A 72 -3.82 4.04 7.73
C GLN A 72 -4.00 5.53 8.02
N PRO A 73 -3.07 6.15 8.76
CA PRO A 73 -3.16 7.58 8.99
C PRO A 73 -3.09 8.33 7.65
N THR A 74 -3.91 9.37 7.53
CA THR A 74 -3.91 10.19 6.31
C THR A 74 -2.59 10.96 6.18
N LEU A 75 -2.28 11.38 4.94
CA LEU A 75 -1.08 12.19 4.68
C LEU A 75 -1.03 13.44 5.57
N ALA A 76 -2.16 14.11 5.75
CA ALA A 76 -2.23 15.31 6.60
C ALA A 76 -1.81 15.02 8.04
N VAL A 77 -2.27 13.92 8.61
CA VAL A 77 -1.91 13.50 9.98
C VAL A 77 -0.42 13.20 10.09
N VAL A 78 0.11 12.44 9.15
CA VAL A 78 1.52 12.04 9.13
C VAL A 78 2.44 13.27 8.96
N LEU A 79 2.07 14.19 8.07
CA LEU A 79 2.82 15.43 7.86
C LEU A 79 2.81 16.32 9.10
N LYS A 80 1.67 16.48 9.76
CA LYS A 80 1.59 17.28 11.00
C LYS A 80 2.48 16.73 12.11
N GLU A 81 2.62 15.43 12.18
CA GLU A 81 3.43 14.78 13.20
C GLU A 81 4.92 14.83 12.88
N PHE A 82 5.31 14.59 11.64
CA PHE A 82 6.69 14.31 11.27
C PHE A 82 7.38 15.37 10.41
N LEU A 83 6.64 16.24 9.71
CA LEU A 83 7.23 17.22 8.82
C LEU A 83 8.01 18.28 9.59
N THR A 84 9.25 18.54 9.18
CA THR A 84 10.07 19.65 9.69
C THR A 84 10.20 20.78 8.67
N ASP A 85 10.27 20.47 7.37
CA ASP A 85 10.34 21.47 6.31
C ASP A 85 9.99 20.87 4.96
N ALA A 86 9.67 21.71 3.98
CA ALA A 86 9.46 21.34 2.59
C ALA A 86 10.09 22.40 1.70
N LEU A 87 11.11 22.00 0.96
CA LEU A 87 11.94 22.86 0.13
C LEU A 87 11.79 22.48 -1.35
N GLN A 88 12.20 23.37 -2.23
CA GLN A 88 12.20 23.12 -3.66
C GLN A 88 13.63 23.18 -4.21
N ALA A 89 13.98 22.20 -5.03
CA ALA A 89 15.21 22.16 -5.79
C ALA A 89 14.86 21.85 -7.26
N ALA A 90 14.71 22.88 -8.08
CA ALA A 90 14.28 22.78 -9.47
C ALA A 90 12.95 22.00 -9.57
N ASN A 91 12.95 20.82 -10.21
CA ASN A 91 11.77 19.97 -10.34
C ASN A 91 11.63 18.96 -9.18
N LEU A 92 12.41 19.10 -8.11
CA LEU A 92 12.31 18.27 -6.93
C LEU A 92 11.71 19.03 -5.76
N VAL A 93 10.87 18.35 -5.01
CA VAL A 93 10.45 18.79 -3.68
C VAL A 93 11.26 17.99 -2.67
N VAL A 94 11.97 18.69 -1.79
CA VAL A 94 12.76 18.07 -0.73
C VAL A 94 11.98 18.20 0.57
N VAL A 95 11.39 17.09 0.99
CA VAL A 95 10.62 17.03 2.24
C VAL A 95 11.54 16.60 3.36
N LYS A 96 11.61 17.39 4.41
CA LYS A 96 12.38 17.09 5.61
C LYS A 96 11.45 16.61 6.71
N THR A 97 11.84 15.53 7.37
CA THR A 97 11.09 14.95 8.49
C THR A 97 11.98 14.81 9.72
N ARG A 98 11.39 14.40 10.82
CA ARG A 98 12.17 13.95 11.98
C ARG A 98 12.95 12.68 11.60
N PRO A 99 14.11 12.45 12.24
CA PRO A 99 14.90 11.24 11.96
C PRO A 99 14.08 9.95 12.07
N GLY A 100 14.24 9.05 11.12
CA GLY A 100 13.56 7.77 11.08
C GLY A 100 12.14 7.79 10.52
N ASN A 101 11.60 8.95 10.13
CA ASN A 101 10.19 9.08 9.74
C ASN A 101 9.95 9.38 8.27
N ALA A 102 10.99 9.46 7.44
CA ALA A 102 10.83 9.71 6.02
C ALA A 102 9.99 8.64 5.32
N HIS A 103 10.20 7.38 5.64
CA HIS A 103 9.44 6.27 5.05
C HIS A 103 7.95 6.33 5.38
N SER A 104 7.59 6.75 6.59
CA SER A 104 6.19 6.90 7.00
C SER A 104 5.47 7.95 6.16
N VAL A 105 6.13 9.08 5.92
CA VAL A 105 5.60 10.16 5.07
C VAL A 105 5.53 9.72 3.61
N ALA A 106 6.57 9.08 3.10
CA ALA A 106 6.60 8.58 1.73
C ALA A 106 5.51 7.53 1.48
N ALA A 107 5.29 6.62 2.42
CA ALA A 107 4.22 5.63 2.33
C ALA A 107 2.84 6.29 2.28
N ALA A 108 2.61 7.34 3.06
CA ALA A 108 1.35 8.07 3.03
C ALA A 108 1.16 8.84 1.71
N LEU A 109 2.22 9.38 1.12
CA LEU A 109 2.19 9.99 -0.21
C LEU A 109 1.86 8.98 -1.30
N ASP A 110 2.47 7.79 -1.23
CA ASP A 110 2.27 6.73 -2.22
C ASP A 110 0.88 6.10 -2.12
N ALA A 111 0.26 6.12 -0.93
CA ALA A 111 -1.09 5.59 -0.70
C ALA A 111 -2.19 6.46 -1.34
N ASP A 112 -1.96 7.76 -1.48
CA ASP A 112 -2.88 8.71 -2.11
C ASP A 112 -2.09 9.59 -3.08
N PRO A 113 -1.64 9.04 -4.22
CA PRO A 113 -0.72 9.73 -5.11
C PRO A 113 -1.38 10.91 -5.82
N TRP A 114 -0.64 12.01 -5.89
CA TRP A 114 -1.03 13.18 -6.67
C TRP A 114 -0.52 13.04 -8.12
N GLU A 115 -1.34 13.48 -9.08
CA GLU A 115 -1.02 13.38 -10.51
C GLU A 115 0.33 14.01 -10.87
N GLU A 116 0.71 15.07 -10.21
CA GLU A 116 1.94 15.82 -10.47
C GLU A 116 3.20 15.10 -10.00
N ILE A 117 3.06 14.05 -9.20
CA ILE A 117 4.20 13.28 -8.67
C ILE A 117 4.60 12.19 -9.63
N VAL A 118 5.83 12.25 -10.14
CA VAL A 118 6.42 11.19 -10.98
C VAL A 118 6.86 10.01 -10.13
N GLY A 119 7.43 10.28 -8.97
CA GLY A 119 7.89 9.26 -8.03
C GLY A 119 8.51 9.88 -6.80
N THR A 120 8.74 9.04 -5.79
CA THR A 120 9.36 9.44 -4.52
C THR A 120 10.51 8.52 -4.14
N VAL A 121 11.52 9.07 -3.50
CA VAL A 121 12.62 8.32 -2.89
C VAL A 121 12.81 8.83 -1.47
N ALA A 122 12.75 7.92 -0.50
CA ALA A 122 12.88 8.25 0.92
C ALA A 122 14.21 7.75 1.49
N GLY A 123 14.89 8.63 2.22
CA GLY A 123 16.00 8.27 3.08
C GLY A 123 15.54 8.10 4.53
N ASP A 124 16.36 8.51 5.48
CA ASP A 124 16.03 8.46 6.91
C ASP A 124 15.13 9.63 7.35
N ASP A 125 15.50 10.85 6.99
CA ASP A 125 14.84 12.11 7.37
C ASP A 125 14.50 13.01 6.18
N THR A 126 14.66 12.52 4.98
CA THR A 126 14.53 13.31 3.75
C THR A 126 13.84 12.48 2.67
N ILE A 127 12.89 13.10 1.96
CA ILE A 127 12.21 12.50 0.81
C ILE A 127 12.43 13.40 -0.39
N PHE A 128 12.82 12.81 -1.53
CA PHE A 128 12.82 13.49 -2.81
C PHE A 128 11.56 13.14 -3.58
N ILE A 129 10.75 14.14 -3.88
CA ILE A 129 9.57 13.99 -4.73
C ILE A 129 9.95 14.54 -6.11
N ALA A 130 9.96 13.67 -7.11
CA ALA A 130 10.22 14.08 -8.48
C ALA A 130 8.93 14.54 -9.16
N THR A 131 8.99 15.68 -9.83
CA THR A 131 7.90 16.25 -10.59
C THR A 131 8.33 16.54 -12.02
N PRO A 132 7.39 16.74 -12.99
CA PRO A 132 7.76 17.02 -14.37
C PRO A 132 8.39 18.40 -14.61
N SER A 133 8.18 19.37 -13.72
CA SER A 133 8.69 20.73 -13.91
C SER A 133 8.82 21.47 -12.57
N SER A 134 9.57 22.57 -12.60
CA SER A 134 9.71 23.46 -11.44
C SER A 134 8.38 24.04 -10.98
N ARG A 135 7.47 24.34 -11.91
CA ARG A 135 6.13 24.86 -11.60
C ARG A 135 5.32 23.83 -10.80
N GLN A 136 5.36 22.57 -11.21
CA GLN A 136 4.65 21.50 -10.51
C GLN A 136 5.29 21.19 -9.16
N ALA A 137 6.60 21.27 -9.06
CA ALA A 137 7.29 21.16 -7.77
C ALA A 137 6.85 22.24 -6.79
N GLU A 138 6.69 23.47 -7.24
CA GLU A 138 6.18 24.55 -6.41
C GLU A 138 4.75 24.29 -5.94
N LEU A 139 3.88 23.81 -6.82
CA LEU A 139 2.50 23.43 -6.47
C LEU A 139 2.45 22.34 -5.42
N ILE A 140 3.27 21.30 -5.57
CA ILE A 140 3.34 20.19 -4.61
C ILE A 140 3.84 20.68 -3.25
N ARG A 141 4.89 21.49 -3.24
CA ARG A 141 5.42 22.09 -2.01
C ARG A 141 4.35 22.89 -1.28
N LYS A 142 3.62 23.74 -1.98
CA LYS A 142 2.53 24.53 -1.41
C LYS A 142 1.41 23.67 -0.85
N LYS A 143 1.04 22.60 -1.56
CA LYS A 143 0.04 21.64 -1.08
C LYS A 143 0.47 20.98 0.24
N ILE A 144 1.72 20.54 0.32
CA ILE A 144 2.26 19.91 1.52
C ILE A 144 2.20 20.87 2.70
N LEU A 145 2.66 22.10 2.51
CA LEU A 145 2.65 23.12 3.56
C LEU A 145 1.21 23.50 3.98
N ALA A 146 0.28 23.55 3.04
CA ALA A 146 -1.13 23.82 3.32
C ALA A 146 -1.78 22.74 4.18
N LEU A 147 -1.44 21.48 3.98
CA LEU A 147 -1.95 20.37 4.79
C LEU A 147 -1.52 20.47 6.27
N VAL A 148 -0.35 21.02 6.51
CA VAL A 148 0.19 21.19 7.87
C VAL A 148 -0.36 22.44 8.54
N ALA A 149 -0.75 23.44 7.78
CA ALA A 149 -1.22 24.72 8.27
C ALA A 149 -2.67 24.71 8.78
N THR A 150 -3.42 23.65 8.51
CA THR A 150 -4.84 23.54 8.93
C THR A 150 -5.03 22.95 10.32
#